data_f2c1bc08fe5c2d4fb4181377fccd53f8
#
_entry.id   f2c1bc08fe5c2d4fb4181377fccd53f8
#
_cell.length_a   1.000
_cell.length_b   1.000
_cell.length_c   1.000
_cell.angle_alpha   90.00
_cell.angle_beta   90.00
_cell.angle_gamma   90.00
#
_symmetry.space_group_name_H-M   'P 1'
#
loop_
_entity.id
_entity.type
_entity.pdbx_description
1 polymer ?
#
loop_
_entity_poly.entity_id
_entity_poly.type
_entity_poly.pdbx_seq_one_letter_code
_entity_poly.pdbx_strand_id
1 'polypeptide(L)'
;MSEIRNFEIFFYNDLLICPDCSKNFKLHKQVYNIDGIPLYVLYEYDEFLERLFFQYKEQRDVVLKDVFLCEHLYLKKIFKKYCVCTLCSSDAKRMERGFEPAIDMYSSLDVFVQSPFYKKKDIKQSSATKSKRSQINNVLGLKQLYPLPKKKILLVDDVCTTGSTLLAAKQLIHPDCMFVLAAHPLWILANQENI
;
A
#
# COMPACT_ATOMS: atom_id res chain seq x y z
N MET A 1 40.66 6.43 -7.95
CA MET A 1 39.39 5.66 -7.99
C MET A 1 38.15 6.47 -7.60
N SER A 2 38.29 7.77 -7.23
CA SER A 2 37.19 8.66 -6.81
C SER A 2 36.56 9.49 -7.96
N GLU A 3 37.22 9.63 -9.10
CA GLU A 3 36.73 10.50 -10.19
C GLU A 3 35.67 9.84 -11.11
N ILE A 4 35.64 8.50 -11.19
CA ILE A 4 34.67 7.78 -12.01
C ILE A 4 33.25 7.88 -11.43
N ARG A 5 33.10 7.92 -10.09
CA ARG A 5 31.80 8.03 -9.44
C ARG A 5 31.07 9.38 -9.72
N ASN A 6 31.82 10.45 -9.95
CA ASN A 6 31.23 11.78 -10.22
C ASN A 6 30.65 11.89 -11.64
N PHE A 7 31.17 11.13 -12.60
CA PHE A 7 30.64 11.15 -13.96
C PHE A 7 29.34 10.31 -14.11
N GLU A 8 29.17 9.25 -13.35
CA GLU A 8 27.93 8.47 -13.36
C GLU A 8 26.72 9.31 -12.89
N ILE A 9 26.90 10.25 -11.96
CA ILE A 9 25.84 11.15 -11.48
C ILE A 9 25.27 12.00 -12.63
N PHE A 10 26.08 12.42 -13.60
CA PHE A 10 25.62 13.19 -14.75
C PHE A 10 24.74 12.41 -15.75
N PHE A 11 24.85 11.08 -15.78
CA PHE A 11 24.03 10.22 -16.63
C PHE A 11 22.79 9.68 -15.92
N TYR A 12 22.67 9.86 -14.60
CA TYR A 12 21.57 9.44 -13.76
C TYR A 12 20.56 10.55 -13.45
N ASN A 13 20.55 11.62 -14.25
CA ASN A 13 19.68 12.80 -14.01
C ASN A 13 18.17 12.50 -13.98
N ASP A 14 17.76 11.29 -14.36
CA ASP A 14 16.36 10.85 -14.30
C ASP A 14 16.09 9.80 -13.21
N LEU A 15 17.08 9.42 -12.39
CA LEU A 15 16.87 8.47 -11.31
C LEU A 15 16.35 9.19 -10.06
N LEU A 16 15.11 8.86 -9.68
CA LEU A 16 14.48 9.32 -8.43
C LEU A 16 15.18 8.80 -7.18
N ILE A 17 16.01 7.77 -7.31
CA ILE A 17 16.74 7.12 -6.22
C ILE A 17 18.15 6.74 -6.66
N CYS A 18 19.15 6.98 -5.81
CA CYS A 18 20.51 6.57 -6.10
C CYS A 18 20.67 5.04 -6.01
N PRO A 19 21.67 4.43 -6.74
CA PRO A 19 21.86 2.99 -6.74
C PRO A 19 22.11 2.38 -5.35
N ASP A 20 22.73 3.11 -4.44
CA ASP A 20 22.99 2.61 -3.08
C ASP A 20 21.71 2.58 -2.24
N CYS A 21 20.83 3.57 -2.39
CA CYS A 21 19.52 3.54 -1.75
C CYS A 21 18.60 2.46 -2.36
N SER A 22 18.64 2.27 -3.70
CA SER A 22 17.87 1.24 -4.40
C SER A 22 18.14 -0.17 -3.85
N LYS A 23 19.40 -0.48 -3.55
CA LYS A 23 19.81 -1.79 -2.99
C LYS A 23 19.21 -2.10 -1.61
N ASN A 24 18.73 -1.08 -0.89
CA ASN A 24 18.11 -1.29 0.42
C ASN A 24 16.65 -1.75 0.33
N PHE A 25 16.02 -1.65 -0.85
CA PHE A 25 14.68 -2.20 -1.04
C PHE A 25 14.75 -3.72 -1.13
N LYS A 26 14.33 -4.42 -0.10
CA LYS A 26 14.29 -5.89 -0.08
C LYS A 26 13.10 -6.40 -0.87
N LEU A 27 13.35 -6.78 -2.12
CA LEU A 27 12.34 -7.36 -2.98
C LEU A 27 11.85 -8.70 -2.42
N HIS A 28 10.53 -8.81 -2.25
CA HIS A 28 9.87 -10.06 -1.85
C HIS A 28 9.23 -10.75 -3.06
N LYS A 29 8.45 -10.01 -3.86
CA LYS A 29 7.83 -10.47 -5.14
C LYS A 29 7.08 -11.80 -5.03
N GLN A 30 6.38 -12.03 -3.94
CA GLN A 30 5.59 -13.23 -3.72
C GLN A 30 4.10 -12.97 -3.90
N VAL A 31 3.37 -14.03 -4.23
CA VAL A 31 1.91 -14.03 -4.36
C VAL A 31 1.33 -14.98 -3.33
N TYR A 32 0.40 -14.48 -2.56
CA TYR A 32 -0.32 -15.24 -1.53
C TYR A 32 -1.76 -15.44 -1.97
N ASN A 33 -2.33 -16.60 -1.65
CA ASN A 33 -3.75 -16.85 -1.85
C ASN A 33 -4.51 -16.53 -0.56
N ILE A 34 -5.31 -15.47 -0.57
CA ILE A 34 -6.10 -15.06 0.59
C ILE A 34 -7.58 -15.34 0.31
N ASP A 35 -8.06 -16.52 0.75
CA ASP A 35 -9.41 -17.03 0.49
C ASP A 35 -9.79 -16.93 -1.00
N GLY A 36 -8.96 -17.48 -1.87
CA GLY A 36 -9.17 -17.53 -3.32
C GLY A 36 -8.82 -16.25 -4.09
N ILE A 37 -8.36 -15.18 -3.43
CA ILE A 37 -7.95 -13.92 -4.07
C ILE A 37 -6.44 -13.76 -3.98
N PRO A 38 -5.73 -13.56 -5.13
CA PRO A 38 -4.29 -13.37 -5.11
C PRO A 38 -3.91 -12.01 -4.49
N LEU A 39 -2.97 -12.04 -3.54
CA LEU A 39 -2.33 -10.88 -2.94
C LEU A 39 -0.86 -10.84 -3.33
N TYR A 40 -0.47 -9.83 -4.08
CA TYR A 40 0.90 -9.57 -4.49
C TYR A 40 1.61 -8.71 -3.44
N VAL A 41 2.76 -9.17 -2.95
CA VAL A 41 3.63 -8.44 -2.02
C VAL A 41 4.91 -8.08 -2.75
N LEU A 42 5.25 -6.78 -2.82
CA LEU A 42 6.42 -6.33 -3.58
C LEU A 42 7.69 -6.38 -2.75
N TYR A 43 7.66 -5.82 -1.54
CA TYR A 43 8.81 -5.70 -0.65
C TYR A 43 8.57 -6.38 0.70
N GLU A 44 9.66 -6.73 1.37
CA GLU A 44 9.66 -7.00 2.81
C GLU A 44 9.69 -5.66 3.56
N TYR A 45 8.81 -5.50 4.57
CA TYR A 45 8.79 -4.30 5.41
C TYR A 45 9.87 -4.40 6.49
N ASP A 46 10.98 -3.73 6.27
CA ASP A 46 12.14 -3.68 7.17
C ASP A 46 12.39 -2.26 7.72
N GLU A 47 13.45 -2.10 8.50
CA GLU A 47 13.82 -0.82 9.11
C GLU A 47 14.09 0.29 8.07
N PHE A 48 14.59 -0.04 6.88
CA PHE A 48 14.79 0.95 5.81
C PHE A 48 13.45 1.49 5.31
N LEU A 49 12.53 0.60 4.97
CA LEU A 49 11.19 1.00 4.52
C LEU A 49 10.39 1.67 5.63
N GLU A 50 10.54 1.24 6.89
CA GLU A 50 9.89 1.88 8.03
C GLU A 50 10.32 3.35 8.15
N ARG A 51 11.62 3.65 8.08
CA ARG A 51 12.13 5.02 8.10
C ARG A 51 11.65 5.84 6.91
N LEU A 52 11.65 5.25 5.71
CA LEU A 52 11.19 5.92 4.50
C LEU A 52 9.70 6.27 4.58
N PHE A 53 8.86 5.35 5.07
CA PHE A 53 7.45 5.62 5.32
C PHE A 53 7.21 6.63 6.42
N PHE A 54 8.05 6.65 7.46
CA PHE A 54 7.97 7.66 8.51
C PHE A 54 8.24 9.06 7.94
N GLN A 55 9.31 9.22 7.16
CA GLN A 55 9.62 10.48 6.48
C GLN A 55 8.46 10.92 5.57
N TYR A 56 7.97 10.02 4.74
CA TYR A 56 6.87 10.28 3.82
C TYR A 56 5.57 10.68 4.55
N LYS A 57 5.15 9.87 5.53
CA LYS A 57 3.83 10.02 6.16
C LYS A 57 3.83 11.01 7.33
N GLU A 58 4.81 10.93 8.21
CA GLU A 58 4.79 11.69 9.47
C GLU A 58 5.61 12.98 9.37
N GLN A 59 6.73 12.98 8.60
CA GLN A 59 7.47 14.21 8.31
C GLN A 59 6.93 14.94 7.08
N ARG A 60 5.95 14.35 6.38
CA ARG A 60 5.23 14.95 5.22
C ARG A 60 6.15 15.26 4.03
N ASP A 61 7.19 14.48 3.86
CA ASP A 61 8.05 14.59 2.67
C ASP A 61 7.36 13.96 1.45
N VAL A 62 6.44 14.73 0.86
CA VAL A 62 5.58 14.26 -0.24
C VAL A 62 6.34 13.91 -1.52
N VAL A 63 7.58 14.39 -1.67
CA VAL A 63 8.44 14.07 -2.82
C VAL A 63 8.77 12.58 -2.84
N LEU A 64 8.83 11.93 -1.67
CA LEU A 64 9.11 10.50 -1.55
C LEU A 64 8.04 9.59 -2.16
N LYS A 65 6.84 10.09 -2.49
CA LYS A 65 5.77 9.29 -3.13
C LYS A 65 6.26 8.56 -4.39
N ASP A 66 7.13 9.22 -5.16
CA ASP A 66 7.60 8.71 -6.45
C ASP A 66 8.72 7.66 -6.30
N VAL A 67 9.37 7.61 -5.13
CA VAL A 67 10.51 6.71 -4.84
C VAL A 67 10.05 5.26 -4.70
N PHE A 68 8.89 5.01 -4.10
CA PHE A 68 8.45 3.65 -3.74
C PHE A 68 8.25 2.71 -4.93
N LEU A 69 7.86 3.25 -6.10
CA LEU A 69 7.51 2.47 -7.27
C LEU A 69 8.32 2.83 -8.53
N CYS A 70 9.34 3.71 -8.40
CA CYS A 70 10.12 4.20 -9.54
C CYS A 70 10.81 3.09 -10.34
N GLU A 71 11.28 2.03 -9.69
CA GLU A 71 11.90 0.88 -10.35
C GLU A 71 10.88 -0.15 -10.88
N HIS A 72 9.58 0.08 -10.65
CA HIS A 72 8.51 -0.85 -11.02
C HIS A 72 7.46 -0.22 -11.95
N LEU A 73 7.89 0.68 -12.83
CA LEU A 73 7.00 1.38 -13.77
C LEU A 73 6.23 0.43 -14.70
N TYR A 74 6.68 -0.81 -14.87
CA TYR A 74 5.93 -1.85 -15.57
C TYR A 74 4.56 -2.14 -14.92
N LEU A 75 4.41 -1.90 -13.62
CA LEU A 75 3.14 -2.04 -12.90
C LEU A 75 2.06 -1.11 -13.46
N LYS A 76 2.42 0.05 -14.03
CA LYS A 76 1.49 0.94 -14.73
C LYS A 76 0.64 0.19 -15.76
N LYS A 77 1.27 -0.66 -16.60
CA LYS A 77 0.56 -1.43 -17.64
C LYS A 77 -0.42 -2.43 -17.04
N ILE A 78 -0.09 -2.99 -15.87
CA ILE A 78 -0.94 -3.94 -15.15
C ILE A 78 -2.09 -3.19 -14.49
N PHE A 79 -1.80 -2.16 -13.71
CA PHE A 79 -2.78 -1.39 -12.93
C PHE A 79 -3.82 -0.69 -13.81
N LYS A 80 -3.44 -0.22 -15.01
CA LYS A 80 -4.39 0.37 -15.98
C LYS A 80 -5.54 -0.56 -16.39
N LYS A 81 -5.38 -1.87 -16.21
CA LYS A 81 -6.44 -2.86 -16.51
C LYS A 81 -7.51 -2.94 -15.41
N TYR A 82 -7.27 -2.33 -14.26
CA TYR A 82 -8.11 -2.43 -13.07
C TYR A 82 -8.69 -1.07 -12.67
N CYS A 83 -9.74 -1.12 -11.86
CA CYS A 83 -10.13 -0.05 -10.98
C CYS A 83 -9.26 -0.16 -9.72
N VAL A 84 -8.31 0.75 -9.53
CA VAL A 84 -7.39 0.73 -8.40
C VAL A 84 -8.07 1.39 -7.20
N CYS A 85 -8.28 0.61 -6.15
CA CYS A 85 -8.91 1.04 -4.90
C CYS A 85 -7.92 0.95 -3.75
N THR A 86 -7.62 2.08 -3.10
CA THR A 86 -6.75 2.09 -1.91
C THR A 86 -7.54 2.05 -0.62
N LEU A 87 -6.92 1.51 0.42
CA LEU A 87 -7.35 1.75 1.79
C LEU A 87 -7.21 3.25 2.14
N CYS A 88 -7.93 3.68 3.17
CA CYS A 88 -7.91 5.08 3.60
C CYS A 88 -7.22 5.27 4.93
N SER A 89 -6.58 6.40 5.12
CA SER A 89 -6.20 6.90 6.44
C SER A 89 -7.45 7.25 7.28
N SER A 90 -7.31 7.39 8.60
CA SER A 90 -8.38 8.00 9.40
C SER A 90 -8.52 9.49 9.05
N ASP A 91 -9.72 10.05 9.21
CA ASP A 91 -9.96 11.47 8.92
C ASP A 91 -9.01 12.37 9.70
N ALA A 92 -8.74 12.06 10.96
CA ALA A 92 -7.78 12.80 11.78
C ALA A 92 -6.37 12.80 11.16
N LYS A 93 -5.85 11.64 10.77
CA LYS A 93 -4.53 11.54 10.12
C LYS A 93 -4.49 12.23 8.77
N ARG A 94 -5.58 12.13 7.98
CA ARG A 94 -5.66 12.81 6.69
C ARG A 94 -5.67 14.33 6.84
N MET A 95 -6.43 14.86 7.81
CA MET A 95 -6.44 16.30 8.12
C MET A 95 -5.09 16.78 8.65
N GLU A 96 -4.45 16.00 9.51
CA GLU A 96 -3.15 16.30 10.07
C GLU A 96 -2.04 16.33 9.00
N ARG A 97 -2.04 15.35 8.09
CA ARG A 97 -1.03 15.22 7.02
C ARG A 97 -1.28 16.16 5.86
N GLY A 98 -2.53 16.47 5.55
CA GLY A 98 -2.93 17.25 4.38
C GLY A 98 -2.99 16.47 3.07
N PHE A 99 -2.71 15.16 3.08
CA PHE A 99 -2.74 14.28 1.91
C PHE A 99 -3.11 12.85 2.27
N GLU A 100 -3.41 12.02 1.25
CA GLU A 100 -3.72 10.59 1.43
C GLU A 100 -2.56 9.74 0.86
N PRO A 101 -1.66 9.22 1.70
CA PRO A 101 -0.40 8.61 1.27
C PRO A 101 -0.56 7.51 0.21
N ALA A 102 -1.53 6.60 0.38
CA ALA A 102 -1.71 5.51 -0.57
C ALA A 102 -2.22 6.00 -1.93
N ILE A 103 -3.10 7.02 -1.98
CA ILE A 103 -3.56 7.60 -3.25
C ILE A 103 -2.37 8.22 -3.98
N ASP A 104 -1.60 9.07 -3.30
CA ASP A 104 -0.51 9.82 -3.92
C ASP A 104 0.60 8.88 -4.42
N MET A 105 0.96 7.89 -3.61
CA MET A 105 1.99 6.91 -3.94
C MET A 105 1.62 6.08 -5.20
N TYR A 106 0.40 5.54 -5.27
CA TYR A 106 -0.01 4.74 -6.44
C TYR A 106 -0.34 5.60 -7.66
N SER A 107 -0.73 6.87 -7.46
CA SER A 107 -0.92 7.81 -8.57
C SER A 107 0.38 8.17 -9.28
N SER A 108 1.54 7.95 -8.66
CA SER A 108 2.86 8.09 -9.30
C SER A 108 3.04 7.18 -10.52
N LEU A 109 2.28 6.08 -10.59
CA LEU A 109 2.23 5.20 -11.77
C LEU A 109 1.39 5.76 -12.93
N ASP A 110 0.88 6.99 -12.85
CA ASP A 110 -0.03 7.57 -13.84
C ASP A 110 -1.25 6.65 -14.12
N VAL A 111 -1.88 6.21 -13.04
CA VAL A 111 -3.14 5.46 -13.02
C VAL A 111 -4.17 6.19 -12.17
N PHE A 112 -5.45 6.04 -12.52
CA PHE A 112 -6.51 6.57 -11.69
C PHE A 112 -6.68 5.70 -10.43
N VAL A 113 -6.55 6.35 -9.27
CA VAL A 113 -6.65 5.71 -7.95
C VAL A 113 -7.76 6.36 -7.16
N GLN A 114 -8.57 5.56 -6.50
CA GLN A 114 -9.64 6.05 -5.64
C GLN A 114 -9.63 5.34 -4.28
N SER A 115 -10.15 6.00 -3.26
CA SER A 115 -10.39 5.39 -1.95
C SER A 115 -11.89 5.40 -1.63
N PRO A 116 -12.60 4.30 -1.92
CA PRO A 116 -14.03 4.21 -1.67
C PRO A 116 -14.38 4.00 -0.19
N PHE A 117 -13.37 3.89 0.66
CA PHE A 117 -13.53 3.57 2.08
C PHE A 117 -13.55 4.80 2.97
N TYR A 118 -14.13 4.64 4.15
CA TYR A 118 -13.91 5.49 5.31
C TYR A 118 -13.67 4.63 6.55
N LYS A 119 -12.88 5.12 7.51
CA LYS A 119 -12.72 4.47 8.80
C LYS A 119 -13.90 4.80 9.68
N LYS A 120 -14.58 3.78 10.18
CA LYS A 120 -15.62 3.97 11.19
C LYS A 120 -14.95 4.45 12.48
N LYS A 121 -15.51 5.48 13.11
CA LYS A 121 -15.05 5.93 14.42
C LYS A 121 -15.19 4.78 15.41
N ASP A 122 -14.17 4.54 16.22
CA ASP A 122 -14.26 3.62 17.35
C ASP A 122 -15.35 4.16 18.30
N ILE A 123 -16.53 3.57 18.21
CA ILE A 123 -17.49 3.71 19.30
C ILE A 123 -16.86 2.87 20.42
N LYS A 124 -16.32 3.55 21.43
CA LYS A 124 -15.89 2.91 22.69
C LYS A 124 -17.07 2.10 23.22
N GLN A 125 -17.14 0.83 22.83
CA GLN A 125 -18.05 -0.11 23.45
C GLN A 125 -17.36 -0.64 24.70
N SER A 126 -17.72 -0.03 25.84
CA SER A 126 -17.62 -0.69 27.13
C SER A 126 -18.40 -1.99 27.04
N SER A 127 -17.73 -3.11 27.37
CA SER A 127 -18.26 -4.45 27.60
C SER A 127 -18.93 -5.18 26.42
N ALA A 128 -18.31 -6.23 26.00
CA ALA A 128 -18.75 -7.58 25.76
C ALA A 128 -17.89 -8.31 24.71
N THR A 129 -17.51 -9.50 25.00
CA THR A 129 -16.83 -10.50 24.18
C THR A 129 -17.45 -10.63 22.77
N LYS A 130 -16.94 -9.87 21.80
CA LYS A 130 -17.29 -10.06 20.39
C LYS A 130 -16.22 -10.94 19.72
N SER A 131 -16.65 -11.97 19.03
CA SER A 131 -15.79 -12.86 18.27
C SER A 131 -14.87 -12.07 17.32
N LYS A 132 -13.64 -12.57 17.06
CA LYS A 132 -12.67 -11.92 16.16
C LYS A 132 -13.26 -11.52 14.79
N ARG A 133 -14.24 -12.27 14.27
CA ARG A 133 -14.95 -11.96 13.01
C ARG A 133 -15.80 -10.67 13.07
N SER A 134 -16.44 -10.38 14.21
CA SER A 134 -17.26 -9.16 14.35
C SER A 134 -16.43 -7.88 14.51
N GLN A 135 -15.16 -7.99 14.94
CA GLN A 135 -14.24 -6.85 15.06
C GLN A 135 -13.72 -6.39 13.70
N ILE A 136 -13.49 -7.31 12.76
CA ILE A 136 -13.02 -7.00 11.40
C ILE A 136 -14.04 -6.15 10.64
N ASN A 137 -15.33 -6.44 10.77
CA ASN A 137 -16.40 -5.74 10.04
C ASN A 137 -16.69 -4.31 10.53
N ASN A 138 -16.10 -3.89 11.66
CA ASN A 138 -16.37 -2.56 12.25
C ASN A 138 -15.31 -1.50 11.93
N VAL A 139 -14.22 -1.85 11.23
CA VAL A 139 -13.10 -0.92 10.98
C VAL A 139 -13.35 0.00 9.79
N LEU A 140 -13.97 -0.53 8.73
CA LEU A 140 -14.18 0.18 7.48
C LEU A 140 -15.65 0.24 7.07
N GLY A 141 -16.03 1.28 6.34
CA GLY A 141 -17.28 1.40 5.60
C GLY A 141 -17.04 1.88 4.19
N LEU A 142 -18.04 1.73 3.32
CA LEU A 142 -18.03 2.25 1.95
C LEU A 142 -18.70 3.62 1.88
N LYS A 143 -18.11 4.54 1.13
CA LYS A 143 -18.69 5.84 0.81
C LYS A 143 -19.80 5.62 -0.24
N GLN A 144 -21.01 6.05 0.05
CA GLN A 144 -22.17 5.88 -0.87
C GLN A 144 -22.02 6.63 -2.20
N LEU A 145 -21.15 7.62 -2.29
CA LEU A 145 -20.97 8.51 -3.44
C LEU A 145 -20.06 7.94 -4.54
N TYR A 146 -19.48 6.76 -4.37
CA TYR A 146 -18.55 6.18 -5.34
C TYR A 146 -19.05 4.82 -5.83
N PRO A 147 -19.92 4.80 -6.86
CA PRO A 147 -20.19 3.53 -7.53
C PRO A 147 -18.87 2.99 -8.12
N LEU A 148 -18.51 1.78 -7.74
CA LEU A 148 -17.36 1.12 -8.34
C LEU A 148 -17.64 0.89 -9.83
N PRO A 149 -16.71 1.22 -10.74
CA PRO A 149 -16.90 1.00 -12.16
C PRO A 149 -17.03 -0.49 -12.46
N LYS A 150 -17.72 -0.83 -13.56
CA LYS A 150 -17.81 -2.20 -14.11
C LYS A 150 -16.46 -2.65 -14.69
N LYS A 151 -15.44 -2.72 -13.87
CA LYS A 151 -14.04 -3.08 -14.22
C LYS A 151 -13.51 -3.96 -13.12
N LYS A 152 -12.57 -4.87 -13.43
CA LYS A 152 -11.87 -5.64 -12.41
C LYS A 152 -11.26 -4.71 -11.35
N ILE A 153 -11.37 -5.11 -10.10
CA ILE A 153 -10.93 -4.31 -8.95
C ILE A 153 -9.57 -4.82 -8.47
N LEU A 154 -8.61 -3.91 -8.37
CA LEU A 154 -7.35 -4.10 -7.68
C LEU A 154 -7.40 -3.33 -6.36
N LEU A 155 -7.44 -4.05 -5.24
CA LEU A 155 -7.33 -3.45 -3.92
C LEU A 155 -5.85 -3.29 -3.55
N VAL A 156 -5.43 -2.08 -3.22
CA VAL A 156 -4.03 -1.78 -2.88
C VAL A 156 -3.89 -1.16 -1.49
N ASP A 157 -2.77 -1.46 -0.83
CA ASP A 157 -2.37 -0.85 0.44
C ASP A 157 -0.86 -0.58 0.45
N ASP A 158 -0.40 0.26 1.36
CA ASP A 158 1.03 0.54 1.52
C ASP A 158 1.74 -0.57 2.31
N VAL A 159 1.31 -0.88 3.53
CA VAL A 159 1.98 -1.89 4.38
C VAL A 159 0.98 -2.86 5.00
N CYS A 160 1.14 -4.13 4.68
CA CYS A 160 0.41 -5.21 5.33
C CYS A 160 1.12 -5.63 6.62
N THR A 161 0.61 -5.20 7.78
CA THR A 161 1.16 -5.60 9.09
C THR A 161 0.45 -6.84 9.64
N THR A 162 -0.86 -6.76 9.87
CA THR A 162 -1.72 -7.88 10.31
C THR A 162 -2.66 -8.36 9.22
N GLY A 163 -2.83 -7.57 8.16
CA GLY A 163 -3.79 -7.82 7.09
C GLY A 163 -5.25 -7.55 7.45
N SER A 164 -5.56 -7.19 8.71
CA SER A 164 -6.95 -7.03 9.17
C SER A 164 -7.74 -5.98 8.39
N THR A 165 -7.12 -4.85 8.08
CA THR A 165 -7.76 -3.76 7.30
C THR A 165 -7.98 -4.19 5.86
N LEU A 166 -7.01 -4.90 5.28
CA LEU A 166 -7.09 -5.45 3.92
C LEU A 166 -8.22 -6.49 3.81
N LEU A 167 -8.35 -7.38 4.81
CA LEU A 167 -9.42 -8.37 4.88
C LEU A 167 -10.80 -7.72 5.03
N ALA A 168 -10.91 -6.65 5.84
CA ALA A 168 -12.16 -5.90 5.98
C ALA A 168 -12.58 -5.24 4.65
N ALA A 169 -11.63 -4.63 3.94
CA ALA A 169 -11.87 -4.03 2.63
C ALA A 169 -12.24 -5.08 1.57
N LYS A 170 -11.54 -6.24 1.57
CA LYS A 170 -11.84 -7.38 0.70
C LYS A 170 -13.31 -7.80 0.81
N GLN A 171 -13.85 -7.88 2.04
CA GLN A 171 -15.25 -8.24 2.26
C GLN A 171 -16.25 -7.19 1.74
N LEU A 172 -15.83 -5.92 1.65
CA LEU A 172 -16.71 -4.82 1.23
C LEU A 172 -16.79 -4.67 -0.29
N ILE A 173 -15.69 -4.89 -1.03
CA ILE A 173 -15.63 -4.60 -2.46
C ILE A 173 -15.37 -5.83 -3.34
N HIS A 174 -15.10 -7.01 -2.76
CA HIS A 174 -14.82 -8.26 -3.46
C HIS A 174 -13.82 -8.05 -4.62
N PRO A 175 -12.55 -7.70 -4.34
CA PRO A 175 -11.56 -7.40 -5.36
C PRO A 175 -11.19 -8.66 -6.16
N ASP A 176 -10.82 -8.50 -7.43
CA ASP A 176 -10.30 -9.58 -8.26
C ASP A 176 -8.85 -9.94 -7.89
N CYS A 177 -8.09 -8.98 -7.40
CA CYS A 177 -6.75 -9.17 -6.86
C CYS A 177 -6.39 -8.06 -5.86
N MET A 178 -5.35 -8.32 -5.09
CA MET A 178 -4.83 -7.39 -4.09
C MET A 178 -3.34 -7.16 -4.31
N PHE A 179 -2.85 -6.00 -3.93
CA PHE A 179 -1.44 -5.64 -3.99
C PHE A 179 -1.08 -4.82 -2.75
N VAL A 180 0.03 -5.15 -2.11
CA VAL A 180 0.64 -4.32 -1.07
C VAL A 180 2.06 -4.00 -1.43
N LEU A 181 2.47 -2.75 -1.16
CA LEU A 181 3.84 -2.35 -1.43
C LEU A 181 4.80 -3.16 -0.57
N ALA A 182 4.50 -3.32 0.72
CA ALA A 182 5.33 -4.12 1.62
C ALA A 182 4.49 -4.94 2.61
N ALA A 183 5.04 -6.05 3.08
CA ALA A 183 4.46 -6.85 4.15
C ALA A 183 5.45 -7.04 5.30
N HIS A 184 4.94 -6.98 6.53
CA HIS A 184 5.74 -7.20 7.73
C HIS A 184 6.24 -8.65 7.79
N PRO A 185 7.50 -8.92 8.21
CA PRO A 185 8.07 -10.27 8.27
C PRO A 185 7.22 -11.28 9.05
N LEU A 186 6.60 -10.86 10.16
CA LEU A 186 5.71 -11.74 10.93
C LEU A 186 4.44 -12.12 10.15
N TRP A 187 3.90 -11.22 9.32
CA TRP A 187 2.78 -11.54 8.44
C TRP A 187 3.21 -12.51 7.35
N ILE A 188 4.38 -12.29 6.75
CA ILE A 188 4.97 -13.18 5.74
C ILE A 188 5.11 -14.60 6.30
N LEU A 189 5.73 -14.74 7.48
CA LEU A 189 5.90 -16.02 8.15
C LEU A 189 4.58 -16.73 8.45
N ALA A 190 3.58 -15.98 8.94
CA ALA A 190 2.28 -16.54 9.28
C ALA A 190 1.45 -16.99 8.05
N ASN A 191 1.84 -16.57 6.84
CA ASN A 191 1.11 -16.87 5.60
C ASN A 191 1.94 -17.68 4.58
N GLN A 192 3.06 -18.26 4.97
CA GLN A 192 3.93 -19.04 4.07
C GLN A 192 3.22 -20.21 3.38
N GLU A 193 2.24 -20.81 4.04
CA GLU A 193 1.45 -21.92 3.47
C GLU A 193 0.44 -21.47 2.40
N ASN A 194 0.26 -20.14 2.25
CA ASN A 194 -0.67 -19.54 1.29
C ASN A 194 0.01 -19.10 -0.03
N ILE A 195 1.28 -19.44 -0.25
CA ILE A 195 2.04 -19.12 -1.47
C ILE A 195 1.68 -20.07 -2.60
#